data_cb4555a621e29995e3b8e9b7aeb60491
#
_entry.id   cb4555a621e29995e3b8e9b7aeb60491
#
_cell.length_a   1.000
_cell.length_b   1.000
_cell.length_c   1.000
_cell.angle_alpha   90.00
_cell.angle_beta   90.00
_cell.angle_gamma   90.00
#
_symmetry.space_group_name_H-M   'P 1'
#
loop_
_entity.id
_entity.type
_entity.pdbx_description
1 polymer ?
#
loop_
_entity_poly.entity_id
_entity_poly.type
_entity_poly.pdbx_seq_one_letter_code
_entity_poly.pdbx_strand_id
1 'polypeptide(L)'
;MFNISSLSHLLLGSNRLNGQLQEFPNNSLQLLDLSINELSGPIPPLVVTNFLISHNKFTEIPSAICNVSSIEILDLSHNSLSGVIPQCLGNFSNVLSVLDLRKNNFHGSIPTSFAEGNQLKTIDLNGNQLEGKVPRSLATCRHLEVLDFGNNNINDTFPYWLETLPELQVLVFQSNKFHSPMGSSKTQLPFPKLRILDLSHNEFSGFLPTTYFKHFKAMRIINESVGLRYMGESYYHDSVTIMVKGLEIELPRILTIFTTIDLSHNKFSGEIPNVIGKLYALRLLNLSHNNLVGNIPPSLGNLCSLESLDLSSNQLSGKIPSQLTSLTFLGVLNFSENHLEDRIPRGNQFETFDNSSYNGNLALCGFLLSKECEDNKTPLHPTPMLHKKDDPTFAHGFSWKVVQMGYGCGMVLGLVMGYIMFLIGKPKWFVRIAEGEQQKNGKRSHKGGNKHGGRRK
;
A
#
# COMPACT_ATOMS: atom_id res chain seq x y z
N MET A 1 16.62 14.07 -34.59
CA MET A 1 16.62 14.94 -33.39
C MET A 1 17.79 14.66 -32.44
N PHE A 2 18.50 13.55 -32.53
CA PHE A 2 19.47 13.08 -31.53
C PHE A 2 20.95 13.12 -31.97
N ASN A 3 21.32 14.09 -32.81
CA ASN A 3 22.71 14.27 -33.29
C ASN A 3 23.53 15.24 -32.42
N ILE A 4 23.20 15.31 -31.11
CA ILE A 4 23.96 16.14 -30.16
C ILE A 4 24.96 15.21 -29.46
N SER A 5 26.19 15.23 -29.95
CA SER A 5 27.27 14.33 -29.50
C SER A 5 27.67 14.48 -28.02
N SER A 6 27.28 15.58 -27.37
CA SER A 6 27.58 15.88 -25.95
C SER A 6 26.39 15.68 -25.01
N LEU A 7 25.24 15.14 -25.50
CA LEU A 7 24.07 14.94 -24.67
C LEU A 7 24.28 13.77 -23.73
N SER A 8 24.27 14.03 -22.42
CA SER A 8 24.42 13.02 -21.39
C SER A 8 23.10 12.66 -20.67
N HIS A 9 22.15 13.59 -20.63
CA HIS A 9 20.85 13.38 -19.97
C HIS A 9 19.73 13.83 -20.88
N LEU A 10 18.75 12.96 -21.12
CA LEU A 10 17.55 13.24 -21.90
C LEU A 10 16.31 12.89 -21.09
N LEU A 11 15.64 13.92 -20.59
CA LEU A 11 14.44 13.80 -19.75
C LEU A 11 13.22 14.24 -20.55
N LEU A 12 12.44 13.31 -21.04
CA LEU A 12 11.21 13.52 -21.82
C LEU A 12 9.99 12.81 -21.19
N GLY A 13 10.11 12.49 -19.92
CA GLY A 13 9.02 11.85 -19.16
C GLY A 13 7.77 12.74 -19.08
N SER A 14 6.61 12.11 -18.88
CA SER A 14 5.30 12.78 -18.72
C SER A 14 4.93 13.69 -19.92
N ASN A 15 5.02 13.14 -21.14
CA ASN A 15 4.64 13.79 -22.39
C ASN A 15 3.61 12.94 -23.17
N ARG A 16 3.39 13.24 -24.44
CA ARG A 16 2.52 12.49 -25.36
C ARG A 16 3.30 11.98 -26.56
N LEU A 17 4.55 11.60 -26.35
CA LEU A 17 5.38 11.03 -27.39
C LEU A 17 4.79 9.69 -27.82
N ASN A 18 4.67 9.46 -29.13
CA ASN A 18 4.10 8.25 -29.70
C ASN A 18 4.95 7.71 -30.85
N GLY A 19 4.60 6.51 -31.34
CA GLY A 19 5.34 5.83 -32.39
C GLY A 19 6.45 4.94 -31.82
N GLN A 20 7.34 4.51 -32.71
CA GLN A 20 8.45 3.62 -32.36
C GLN A 20 9.71 4.38 -32.05
N LEU A 21 10.43 3.93 -31.04
CA LEU A 21 11.72 4.46 -30.67
C LEU A 21 12.78 3.93 -31.66
N GLN A 22 13.52 4.84 -32.29
CA GLN A 22 14.64 4.48 -33.18
C GLN A 22 15.93 4.35 -32.38
N GLU A 23 16.93 3.69 -32.97
CA GLU A 23 18.27 3.61 -32.37
C GLU A 23 18.86 5.00 -32.10
N PHE A 24 19.53 5.12 -30.96
CA PHE A 24 20.23 6.33 -30.58
C PHE A 24 21.69 6.24 -31.05
N PRO A 25 22.13 7.09 -31.99
CA PRO A 25 23.51 7.05 -32.48
C PRO A 25 24.54 7.58 -31.45
N ASN A 26 24.05 8.02 -30.29
CA ASN A 26 24.91 8.73 -29.33
C ASN A 26 25.34 7.81 -28.17
N ASN A 27 26.64 7.57 -28.07
CA ASN A 27 27.27 6.73 -27.03
C ASN A 27 27.57 7.48 -25.72
N SER A 28 27.23 8.77 -25.60
CA SER A 28 27.49 9.56 -24.40
C SER A 28 26.29 9.71 -23.49
N LEU A 29 25.11 9.13 -23.86
CA LEU A 29 23.90 9.26 -23.10
C LEU A 29 23.98 8.36 -21.84
N GLN A 30 23.92 8.98 -20.67
CA GLN A 30 23.94 8.29 -19.37
C GLN A 30 22.52 8.06 -18.84
N LEU A 31 21.64 9.05 -18.99
CA LEU A 31 20.26 8.98 -18.51
C LEU A 31 19.29 9.22 -19.65
N LEU A 32 18.38 8.27 -19.84
CA LEU A 32 17.25 8.38 -20.75
C LEU A 32 15.95 8.13 -19.98
N ASP A 33 15.17 9.18 -19.77
CA ASP A 33 13.83 9.10 -19.19
C ASP A 33 12.77 9.45 -20.26
N LEU A 34 12.02 8.43 -20.65
CA LEU A 34 10.86 8.49 -21.55
C LEU A 34 9.59 8.01 -20.85
N SER A 35 9.58 7.94 -19.52
CA SER A 35 8.45 7.43 -18.73
C SER A 35 7.17 8.24 -18.99
N ILE A 36 6.02 7.60 -18.83
CA ILE A 36 4.70 8.22 -18.99
C ILE A 36 4.54 8.90 -20.36
N ASN A 37 4.52 8.07 -21.41
CA ASN A 37 4.33 8.49 -22.81
C ASN A 37 3.42 7.46 -23.55
N GLU A 38 3.34 7.55 -24.87
CA GLU A 38 2.58 6.63 -25.72
C GLU A 38 3.48 5.89 -26.72
N LEU A 39 4.77 5.71 -26.39
CA LEU A 39 5.73 5.01 -27.22
C LEU A 39 5.41 3.52 -27.32
N SER A 40 5.67 2.92 -28.47
CA SER A 40 5.29 1.53 -28.76
C SER A 40 6.34 0.79 -29.59
N GLY A 41 6.10 -0.50 -29.85
CA GLY A 41 7.01 -1.36 -30.59
C GLY A 41 8.15 -1.95 -29.76
N PRO A 42 9.14 -2.56 -30.38
CA PRO A 42 10.28 -3.13 -29.67
C PRO A 42 11.18 -2.04 -29.08
N ILE A 43 11.85 -2.37 -27.97
CA ILE A 43 12.91 -1.51 -27.43
C ILE A 43 14.12 -1.61 -28.36
N PRO A 44 14.68 -0.49 -28.86
CA PRO A 44 15.88 -0.53 -29.68
C PRO A 44 17.13 -0.89 -28.85
N PRO A 45 18.20 -1.37 -29.45
CA PRO A 45 19.51 -1.50 -28.80
C PRO A 45 19.96 -0.17 -28.23
N LEU A 46 20.35 -0.12 -26.95
CA LEU A 46 20.70 1.09 -26.22
C LEU A 46 21.98 0.90 -25.43
N VAL A 47 22.76 1.98 -25.30
CA VAL A 47 23.93 2.05 -24.41
C VAL A 47 23.74 3.24 -23.50
N VAL A 48 23.09 3.01 -22.35
CA VAL A 48 22.79 4.02 -21.32
C VAL A 48 23.06 3.45 -19.94
N THR A 49 23.26 4.31 -18.95
CA THR A 49 23.42 3.90 -17.54
C THR A 49 22.04 3.77 -16.85
N ASN A 50 21.18 4.75 -17.05
CA ASN A 50 19.84 4.77 -16.47
C ASN A 50 18.79 4.82 -17.57
N PHE A 51 17.99 3.77 -17.68
CA PHE A 51 16.97 3.60 -18.70
C PHE A 51 15.58 3.50 -18.06
N LEU A 52 14.81 4.56 -18.17
CA LEU A 52 13.49 4.72 -17.57
C LEU A 52 12.45 4.89 -18.69
N ILE A 53 11.65 3.86 -18.94
CA ILE A 53 10.60 3.87 -19.99
C ILE A 53 9.26 3.38 -19.46
N SER A 54 9.06 3.47 -18.16
CA SER A 54 7.81 3.04 -17.53
C SER A 54 6.58 3.75 -18.10
N HIS A 55 5.40 3.12 -18.00
CA HIS A 55 4.13 3.66 -18.49
C HIS A 55 4.17 4.05 -19.98
N ASN A 56 4.44 3.07 -20.83
CA ASN A 56 4.40 3.17 -22.27
C ASN A 56 3.70 1.93 -22.89
N LYS A 57 3.88 1.69 -24.18
CA LYS A 57 3.26 0.57 -24.92
C LYS A 57 4.33 -0.30 -25.61
N PHE A 58 5.54 -0.41 -25.05
CA PHE A 58 6.60 -1.28 -25.58
C PHE A 58 6.20 -2.74 -25.50
N THR A 59 6.62 -3.54 -26.48
CA THR A 59 6.14 -4.94 -26.66
C THR A 59 7.20 -5.99 -26.50
N GLU A 60 8.49 -5.66 -26.69
CA GLU A 60 9.58 -6.65 -26.75
C GLU A 60 10.89 -6.08 -26.21
N ILE A 61 11.61 -6.90 -25.45
CA ILE A 61 13.01 -6.64 -25.06
C ILE A 61 13.92 -7.28 -26.09
N PRO A 62 14.83 -6.52 -26.75
CA PRO A 62 15.75 -7.09 -27.69
C PRO A 62 16.79 -7.97 -26.99
N SER A 63 17.20 -9.08 -27.63
CA SER A 63 18.29 -9.93 -27.13
C SER A 63 19.61 -9.17 -26.92
N ALA A 64 19.81 -8.09 -27.66
CA ALA A 64 20.97 -7.19 -27.52
C ALA A 64 21.08 -6.54 -26.15
N ILE A 65 20.01 -6.50 -25.33
CA ILE A 65 20.05 -6.00 -23.94
C ILE A 65 21.17 -6.72 -23.15
N CYS A 66 21.40 -7.99 -23.42
CA CYS A 66 22.44 -8.79 -22.76
C CYS A 66 23.88 -8.32 -23.00
N ASN A 67 24.10 -7.48 -24.00
CA ASN A 67 25.42 -6.93 -24.34
C ASN A 67 25.71 -5.58 -23.69
N VAL A 68 24.74 -5.02 -22.95
CA VAL A 68 24.88 -3.71 -22.33
C VAL A 68 25.36 -3.89 -20.90
N SER A 69 26.64 -3.60 -20.64
CA SER A 69 27.26 -3.81 -19.32
C SER A 69 27.22 -2.60 -18.39
N SER A 70 26.67 -1.47 -18.85
CA SER A 70 26.70 -0.18 -18.13
C SER A 70 25.41 0.21 -17.44
N ILE A 71 24.33 -0.58 -17.56
CA ILE A 71 23.04 -0.23 -17.00
C ILE A 71 23.06 -0.41 -15.48
N GLU A 72 22.75 0.66 -14.77
CA GLU A 72 22.54 0.71 -13.31
C GLU A 72 21.06 0.64 -12.94
N ILE A 73 20.20 1.34 -13.69
CA ILE A 73 18.75 1.35 -13.48
C ILE A 73 18.06 0.93 -14.78
N LEU A 74 17.27 -0.12 -14.70
CA LEU A 74 16.44 -0.62 -15.79
C LEU A 74 14.97 -0.65 -15.33
N ASP A 75 14.25 0.46 -15.63
CA ASP A 75 12.80 0.56 -15.36
C ASP A 75 12.01 0.43 -16.67
N LEU A 76 11.45 -0.76 -16.87
CA LEU A 76 10.59 -1.13 -17.99
C LEU A 76 9.13 -1.35 -17.55
N SER A 77 8.78 -0.91 -16.36
CA SER A 77 7.49 -1.19 -15.75
C SER A 77 6.31 -0.60 -16.52
N HIS A 78 5.10 -1.15 -16.31
CA HIS A 78 3.87 -0.64 -16.92
C HIS A 78 3.98 -0.50 -18.45
N ASN A 79 4.30 -1.60 -19.12
CA ASN A 79 4.35 -1.70 -20.57
C ASN A 79 3.54 -2.93 -21.07
N SER A 80 3.68 -3.28 -22.33
CA SER A 80 3.09 -4.49 -22.92
C SER A 80 4.15 -5.52 -23.28
N LEU A 81 5.31 -5.47 -22.59
CA LEU A 81 6.43 -6.38 -22.83
C LEU A 81 6.01 -7.82 -22.59
N SER A 82 6.37 -8.70 -23.51
CA SER A 82 5.97 -10.12 -23.47
C SER A 82 7.16 -11.05 -23.76
N GLY A 83 6.92 -12.34 -23.62
CA GLY A 83 7.96 -13.36 -23.78
C GLY A 83 8.60 -13.76 -22.45
N VAL A 84 9.75 -14.41 -22.54
CA VAL A 84 10.53 -14.86 -21.36
C VAL A 84 11.51 -13.76 -20.95
N ILE A 85 11.67 -13.57 -19.65
CA ILE A 85 12.71 -12.66 -19.15
C ILE A 85 14.08 -13.20 -19.58
N PRO A 86 14.91 -12.38 -20.27
CA PRO A 86 16.24 -12.82 -20.67
C PRO A 86 17.08 -13.27 -19.48
N GLN A 87 17.60 -14.50 -19.51
CA GLN A 87 18.35 -15.08 -18.38
C GLN A 87 19.61 -14.27 -18.01
N CYS A 88 20.17 -13.53 -18.97
CA CYS A 88 21.31 -12.64 -18.73
C CYS A 88 21.02 -11.52 -17.72
N LEU A 89 19.75 -11.13 -17.53
CA LEU A 89 19.41 -10.08 -16.57
C LEU A 89 19.71 -10.47 -15.11
N GLY A 90 19.76 -11.75 -14.80
CA GLY A 90 20.23 -12.24 -13.51
C GLY A 90 21.75 -12.14 -13.32
N ASN A 91 22.50 -12.29 -14.42
CA ASN A 91 23.97 -12.18 -14.45
C ASN A 91 24.43 -10.87 -15.10
N PHE A 92 23.51 -9.96 -15.25
CA PHE A 92 23.76 -8.63 -15.83
C PHE A 92 24.78 -7.91 -14.95
N SER A 93 25.66 -7.23 -15.53
CA SER A 93 26.83 -6.53 -15.00
C SER A 93 26.89 -6.32 -13.45
N ASN A 94 28.07 -6.14 -12.90
CA ASN A 94 28.27 -5.82 -11.48
C ASN A 94 27.79 -4.41 -11.09
N VAL A 95 26.99 -3.71 -11.93
CA VAL A 95 26.55 -2.33 -11.69
C VAL A 95 25.02 -2.20 -11.64
N LEU A 96 24.26 -3.18 -12.15
CA LEU A 96 22.79 -3.11 -12.11
C LEU A 96 22.30 -3.11 -10.65
N SER A 97 21.68 -2.01 -10.26
CA SER A 97 21.10 -1.82 -8.93
C SER A 97 19.57 -2.00 -8.92
N VAL A 98 18.89 -1.61 -10.00
CA VAL A 98 17.43 -1.69 -10.10
C VAL A 98 17.02 -2.45 -11.36
N LEU A 99 16.21 -3.48 -11.17
CA LEU A 99 15.52 -4.22 -12.21
C LEU A 99 14.01 -4.17 -11.94
N ASP A 100 13.31 -3.25 -12.62
CA ASP A 100 11.86 -3.11 -12.53
C ASP A 100 11.20 -3.52 -13.85
N LEU A 101 10.54 -4.68 -13.83
CA LEU A 101 9.78 -5.24 -14.94
C LEU A 101 8.28 -5.39 -14.59
N ARG A 102 7.80 -4.76 -13.52
CA ARG A 102 6.43 -4.93 -13.04
C ARG A 102 5.39 -4.48 -14.06
N LYS A 103 4.17 -5.05 -13.94
CA LYS A 103 3.01 -4.70 -14.78
C LYS A 103 3.34 -4.80 -16.28
N ASN A 104 3.71 -6.02 -16.70
CA ASN A 104 3.98 -6.43 -18.07
C ASN A 104 3.31 -7.79 -18.38
N ASN A 105 3.65 -8.42 -19.50
CA ASN A 105 3.12 -9.72 -19.90
C ASN A 105 4.21 -10.80 -19.99
N PHE A 106 5.25 -10.70 -19.16
CA PHE A 106 6.31 -11.71 -19.12
C PHE A 106 5.77 -13.03 -18.57
N HIS A 107 6.22 -14.14 -19.17
CA HIS A 107 5.85 -15.49 -18.76
C HIS A 107 7.11 -16.38 -18.62
N GLY A 108 6.91 -17.64 -18.21
CA GLY A 108 8.00 -18.57 -17.95
C GLY A 108 8.70 -18.30 -16.62
N SER A 109 9.93 -18.78 -16.47
CA SER A 109 10.63 -18.72 -15.18
C SER A 109 11.39 -17.42 -14.96
N ILE A 110 11.53 -17.04 -13.69
CA ILE A 110 12.49 -16.02 -13.23
C ILE A 110 13.90 -16.46 -13.65
N PRO A 111 14.83 -15.52 -13.95
CA PRO A 111 16.23 -15.86 -14.20
C PRO A 111 16.81 -16.75 -13.10
N THR A 112 17.35 -17.90 -13.47
CA THR A 112 17.75 -18.94 -12.52
C THR A 112 19.10 -18.70 -11.86
N SER A 113 19.92 -17.80 -12.42
CA SER A 113 21.27 -17.51 -11.95
C SER A 113 21.44 -16.01 -11.70
N PHE A 114 21.84 -15.66 -10.48
CA PHE A 114 22.24 -14.32 -10.08
C PHE A 114 23.72 -14.37 -9.71
N ALA A 115 24.52 -13.46 -10.27
CA ALA A 115 25.97 -13.46 -10.08
C ALA A 115 26.35 -13.15 -8.63
N GLU A 116 27.41 -13.75 -8.13
CA GLU A 116 28.02 -13.32 -6.88
C GLU A 116 28.60 -11.89 -7.00
N GLY A 117 28.44 -11.07 -5.97
CA GLY A 117 28.92 -9.69 -5.97
C GLY A 117 28.10 -8.70 -6.82
N ASN A 118 26.90 -9.10 -7.30
CA ASN A 118 25.98 -8.18 -7.96
C ASN A 118 25.58 -7.02 -7.02
N GLN A 119 25.16 -5.90 -7.62
CA GLN A 119 24.78 -4.68 -6.90
C GLN A 119 23.26 -4.48 -6.79
N LEU A 120 22.48 -5.53 -7.10
CA LEU A 120 21.01 -5.45 -7.10
C LEU A 120 20.48 -5.06 -5.72
N LYS A 121 19.76 -3.95 -5.68
CA LYS A 121 19.00 -3.44 -4.53
C LYS A 121 17.52 -3.68 -4.70
N THR A 122 17.01 -3.57 -5.93
CA THR A 122 15.60 -3.73 -6.23
C THR A 122 15.41 -4.73 -7.37
N ILE A 123 14.55 -5.71 -7.13
CA ILE A 123 13.99 -6.61 -8.13
C ILE A 123 12.47 -6.57 -8.00
N ASP A 124 11.82 -5.93 -8.94
CA ASP A 124 10.35 -5.85 -9.00
C ASP A 124 9.84 -6.52 -10.28
N LEU A 125 9.17 -7.67 -10.12
CA LEU A 125 8.55 -8.45 -11.20
C LEU A 125 7.02 -8.56 -11.01
N ASN A 126 6.44 -7.73 -10.16
CA ASN A 126 5.02 -7.76 -9.79
C ASN A 126 4.11 -7.63 -11.03
N GLY A 127 2.99 -8.37 -11.04
CA GLY A 127 1.98 -8.19 -12.07
C GLY A 127 2.44 -8.68 -13.46
N ASN A 128 2.94 -9.91 -13.52
CA ASN A 128 3.30 -10.62 -14.73
C ASN A 128 2.62 -12.02 -14.76
N GLN A 129 3.08 -12.90 -15.62
CA GLN A 129 2.60 -14.29 -15.76
C GLN A 129 3.71 -15.28 -15.47
N LEU A 130 4.66 -14.92 -14.58
CA LEU A 130 5.82 -15.75 -14.27
C LEU A 130 5.41 -16.99 -13.49
N GLU A 131 6.11 -18.09 -13.74
CA GLU A 131 5.83 -19.39 -13.15
C GLU A 131 7.10 -20.09 -12.64
N GLY A 132 6.93 -21.29 -12.08
CA GLY A 132 8.06 -22.07 -11.58
C GLY A 132 8.43 -21.71 -10.15
N LYS A 133 9.72 -21.80 -9.82
CA LYS A 133 10.25 -21.65 -8.46
C LYS A 133 11.07 -20.39 -8.28
N VAL A 134 11.17 -19.91 -7.05
CA VAL A 134 12.08 -18.82 -6.66
C VAL A 134 13.53 -19.31 -6.71
N PRO A 135 14.42 -18.68 -7.48
CA PRO A 135 15.80 -19.12 -7.64
C PRO A 135 16.60 -19.02 -6.35
N ARG A 136 17.32 -20.08 -5.99
CA ARG A 136 18.18 -20.08 -4.80
C ARG A 136 19.35 -19.11 -4.91
N SER A 137 19.80 -18.82 -6.13
CA SER A 137 20.88 -17.86 -6.41
C SER A 137 20.54 -16.43 -5.98
N LEU A 138 19.26 -16.07 -5.73
CA LEU A 138 18.91 -14.80 -5.11
C LEU A 138 19.58 -14.57 -3.72
N ALA A 139 19.95 -15.64 -3.02
CA ALA A 139 20.70 -15.53 -1.78
C ALA A 139 22.09 -14.89 -1.92
N THR A 140 22.61 -14.78 -3.16
CA THR A 140 23.87 -14.07 -3.43
C THR A 140 23.70 -12.55 -3.56
N CYS A 141 22.46 -12.04 -3.71
CA CYS A 141 22.15 -10.62 -3.86
C CYS A 141 22.22 -9.91 -2.50
N ARG A 142 23.43 -9.70 -1.96
CA ARG A 142 23.64 -9.22 -0.59
C ARG A 142 23.20 -7.77 -0.34
N HIS A 143 23.02 -6.99 -1.39
CA HIS A 143 22.57 -5.60 -1.35
C HIS A 143 21.06 -5.46 -1.54
N LEU A 144 20.33 -6.57 -1.75
CA LEU A 144 18.92 -6.55 -2.07
C LEU A 144 18.09 -5.98 -0.90
N GLU A 145 17.39 -4.90 -1.18
CA GLU A 145 16.51 -4.18 -0.28
C GLU A 145 15.03 -4.46 -0.57
N VAL A 146 14.67 -4.56 -1.86
CA VAL A 146 13.29 -4.78 -2.32
C VAL A 146 13.23 -6.00 -3.23
N LEU A 147 12.37 -6.94 -2.88
CA LEU A 147 12.03 -8.12 -3.68
C LEU A 147 10.50 -8.21 -3.78
N ASP A 148 9.96 -7.89 -4.95
CA ASP A 148 8.53 -7.99 -5.23
C ASP A 148 8.27 -8.93 -6.41
N PHE A 149 7.65 -10.08 -6.14
CA PHE A 149 7.19 -11.07 -7.10
C PHE A 149 5.67 -11.25 -7.06
N GLY A 150 4.96 -10.30 -6.48
CA GLY A 150 3.51 -10.35 -6.36
C GLY A 150 2.77 -10.50 -7.69
N ASN A 151 1.53 -10.95 -7.64
CA ASN A 151 0.64 -11.04 -8.79
C ASN A 151 1.27 -11.81 -9.99
N ASN A 152 1.67 -13.07 -9.74
CA ASN A 152 2.26 -13.98 -10.72
C ASN A 152 1.65 -15.40 -10.59
N ASN A 153 2.24 -16.39 -11.25
CA ASN A 153 1.84 -17.80 -11.17
C ASN A 153 2.92 -18.69 -10.51
N ILE A 154 3.78 -18.10 -9.65
CA ILE A 154 4.90 -18.80 -9.00
C ILE A 154 4.35 -19.88 -8.08
N ASN A 155 4.88 -21.11 -8.22
CA ASN A 155 4.45 -22.27 -7.45
C ASN A 155 5.66 -22.86 -6.71
N ASP A 156 5.80 -22.53 -5.43
CA ASP A 156 6.93 -22.95 -4.59
C ASP A 156 6.52 -23.00 -3.10
N THR A 157 7.42 -23.48 -2.28
CA THR A 157 7.37 -23.32 -0.83
C THR A 157 8.04 -22.01 -0.42
N PHE A 158 7.85 -21.58 0.84
CA PHE A 158 8.50 -20.37 1.33
C PHE A 158 10.04 -20.44 1.14
N PRO A 159 10.64 -19.48 0.44
CA PRO A 159 12.06 -19.50 0.10
C PRO A 159 12.92 -19.07 1.31
N TYR A 160 13.05 -19.93 2.31
CA TYR A 160 13.73 -19.66 3.58
C TYR A 160 15.18 -19.15 3.43
N TRP A 161 15.87 -19.47 2.33
CA TRP A 161 17.23 -19.01 2.06
C TRP A 161 17.33 -17.49 1.92
N LEU A 162 16.23 -16.78 1.60
CA LEU A 162 16.19 -15.32 1.57
C LEU A 162 16.35 -14.71 2.97
N GLU A 163 16.15 -15.48 4.04
CA GLU A 163 16.31 -15.01 5.43
C GLU A 163 17.74 -14.56 5.76
N THR A 164 18.72 -14.96 4.92
CA THR A 164 20.13 -14.60 5.05
C THR A 164 20.49 -13.25 4.45
N LEU A 165 19.56 -12.62 3.70
CA LEU A 165 19.79 -11.33 3.05
C LEU A 165 19.85 -10.20 4.11
N PRO A 166 21.01 -9.53 4.25
CA PRO A 166 21.21 -8.59 5.36
C PRO A 166 20.50 -7.25 5.19
N GLU A 167 20.24 -6.86 3.94
CA GLU A 167 19.67 -5.55 3.59
C GLU A 167 18.18 -5.60 3.27
N LEU A 168 17.57 -6.80 3.13
CA LEU A 168 16.20 -6.97 2.68
C LEU A 168 15.19 -6.28 3.63
N GLN A 169 14.46 -5.31 3.09
CA GLN A 169 13.46 -4.51 3.79
C GLN A 169 12.03 -4.81 3.33
N VAL A 170 11.86 -5.15 2.04
CA VAL A 170 10.56 -5.42 1.42
C VAL A 170 10.57 -6.80 0.77
N LEU A 171 9.63 -7.64 1.17
CA LEU A 171 9.40 -8.97 0.60
C LEU A 171 7.92 -9.15 0.29
N VAL A 172 7.58 -9.18 -1.00
CA VAL A 172 6.20 -9.30 -1.48
C VAL A 172 6.08 -10.51 -2.40
N PHE A 173 5.21 -11.45 -2.02
CA PHE A 173 4.85 -12.63 -2.78
C PHE A 173 3.33 -12.77 -2.93
N GLN A 174 2.58 -11.70 -2.68
CA GLN A 174 1.12 -11.71 -2.75
C GLN A 174 0.59 -12.29 -4.08
N SER A 175 -0.59 -12.90 -4.05
CA SER A 175 -1.30 -13.37 -5.25
C SER A 175 -0.43 -14.27 -6.13
N ASN A 176 -0.01 -15.41 -5.57
CA ASN A 176 0.76 -16.47 -6.22
C ASN A 176 0.21 -17.85 -5.81
N LYS A 177 0.96 -18.90 -6.06
CA LYS A 177 0.63 -20.29 -5.68
C LYS A 177 1.63 -20.85 -4.66
N PHE A 178 2.17 -20.00 -3.79
CA PHE A 178 3.03 -20.47 -2.70
C PHE A 178 2.22 -21.33 -1.73
N HIS A 179 2.81 -22.44 -1.28
CA HIS A 179 2.11 -23.44 -0.49
C HIS A 179 2.98 -24.03 0.63
N SER A 180 2.39 -24.91 1.44
CA SER A 180 3.04 -25.60 2.55
C SER A 180 3.34 -24.70 3.76
N PRO A 181 3.75 -25.24 4.91
CA PRO A 181 4.17 -24.47 6.05
C PRO A 181 5.44 -23.64 5.77
N MET A 182 5.51 -22.44 6.30
CA MET A 182 6.73 -21.60 6.18
C MET A 182 7.96 -22.23 6.87
N GLY A 183 7.74 -23.14 7.81
CA GLY A 183 8.80 -23.77 8.58
C GLY A 183 9.40 -22.84 9.64
N SER A 184 10.48 -23.30 10.26
CA SER A 184 11.25 -22.54 11.24
C SER A 184 12.49 -21.96 10.60
N SER A 185 12.88 -20.76 11.02
CA SER A 185 14.15 -20.15 10.60
C SER A 185 15.35 -21.05 10.92
N LYS A 186 16.31 -21.09 10.01
CA LYS A 186 17.57 -21.81 10.15
C LYS A 186 18.73 -20.90 10.57
N THR A 187 18.52 -19.58 10.59
CA THR A 187 19.52 -18.60 10.96
C THR A 187 19.21 -17.98 12.34
N GLN A 188 20.23 -17.44 13.01
CA GLN A 188 20.05 -16.76 14.28
C GLN A 188 19.33 -15.41 14.14
N LEU A 189 19.45 -14.75 13.00
CA LEU A 189 18.88 -13.43 12.72
C LEU A 189 18.24 -13.41 11.34
N PRO A 190 17.07 -14.04 11.17
CA PRO A 190 16.37 -13.99 9.89
C PRO A 190 15.83 -12.58 9.61
N PHE A 191 15.99 -12.12 8.39
CA PHE A 191 15.44 -10.87 7.91
C PHE A 191 15.69 -9.66 8.84
N PRO A 192 16.94 -9.30 9.13
CA PRO A 192 17.27 -8.32 10.17
C PRO A 192 16.71 -6.92 9.94
N LYS A 193 16.43 -6.54 8.67
CA LYS A 193 15.93 -5.23 8.28
C LYS A 193 14.52 -5.23 7.71
N LEU A 194 13.84 -6.39 7.69
CA LEU A 194 12.52 -6.52 7.06
C LEU A 194 11.48 -5.62 7.73
N ARG A 195 10.77 -4.86 6.90
CA ARG A 195 9.72 -3.89 7.26
C ARG A 195 8.40 -4.20 6.61
N ILE A 196 8.42 -4.72 5.38
CA ILE A 196 7.22 -5.08 4.62
C ILE A 196 7.30 -6.57 4.31
N LEU A 197 6.31 -7.32 4.80
CA LEU A 197 6.11 -8.72 4.49
C LEU A 197 4.68 -8.89 3.99
N ASP A 198 4.53 -9.16 2.69
CA ASP A 198 3.24 -9.49 2.10
C ASP A 198 3.28 -10.88 1.44
N LEU A 199 2.59 -11.82 2.04
CA LEU A 199 2.41 -13.19 1.54
C LEU A 199 0.93 -13.49 1.29
N SER A 200 0.10 -12.48 1.18
CA SER A 200 -1.34 -12.61 1.04
C SER A 200 -1.75 -13.31 -0.26
N HIS A 201 -2.98 -13.85 -0.30
CA HIS A 201 -3.53 -14.53 -1.47
C HIS A 201 -2.61 -15.65 -2.00
N ASN A 202 -2.31 -16.62 -1.12
CA ASN A 202 -1.51 -17.80 -1.41
C ASN A 202 -2.14 -19.05 -0.77
N GLU A 203 -1.40 -20.15 -0.73
CA GLU A 203 -1.83 -21.41 -0.11
C GLU A 203 -0.94 -21.84 1.06
N PHE A 204 -0.27 -20.87 1.70
CA PHE A 204 0.53 -21.17 2.90
C PHE A 204 -0.34 -21.79 3.98
N SER A 205 0.21 -22.78 4.69
CA SER A 205 -0.52 -23.56 5.70
C SER A 205 0.28 -23.70 7.00
N GLY A 206 -0.27 -24.46 7.96
CA GLY A 206 0.35 -24.68 9.26
C GLY A 206 0.27 -23.45 10.17
N PHE A 207 1.15 -23.38 11.16
CA PHE A 207 1.13 -22.32 12.15
C PHE A 207 1.78 -21.03 11.65
N LEU A 208 1.32 -19.89 12.18
CA LEU A 208 1.97 -18.61 11.93
C LEU A 208 3.46 -18.66 12.34
N PRO A 209 4.37 -18.01 11.58
CA PRO A 209 5.80 -18.20 11.70
C PRO A 209 6.41 -17.48 12.91
N THR A 210 6.16 -18.00 14.11
CA THR A 210 6.57 -17.43 15.41
C THR A 210 8.06 -17.13 15.48
N THR A 211 8.90 -17.95 14.86
CA THR A 211 10.36 -17.76 14.87
C THR A 211 10.75 -16.49 14.13
N TYR A 212 10.13 -16.20 12.98
CA TYR A 212 10.40 -14.97 12.23
C TYR A 212 9.94 -13.74 13.00
N PHE A 213 8.73 -13.74 13.57
CA PHE A 213 8.22 -12.61 14.38
C PHE A 213 9.14 -12.29 15.58
N LYS A 214 9.79 -13.30 16.17
CA LYS A 214 10.80 -13.08 17.23
C LYS A 214 12.01 -12.28 16.77
N HIS A 215 12.31 -12.23 15.48
CA HIS A 215 13.56 -11.68 14.95
C HIS A 215 13.40 -10.47 14.04
N PHE A 216 12.18 -10.04 13.69
CA PHE A 216 11.94 -8.82 12.91
C PHE A 216 12.33 -7.55 13.69
N LYS A 217 13.65 -7.29 13.75
CA LYS A 217 14.20 -6.17 14.54
C LYS A 217 13.71 -4.82 14.08
N ALA A 218 13.62 -4.59 12.76
CA ALA A 218 13.19 -3.33 12.19
C ALA A 218 11.73 -2.97 12.52
N MET A 219 10.88 -3.98 12.81
CA MET A 219 9.49 -3.80 13.23
C MET A 219 9.32 -3.59 14.74
N ARG A 220 10.42 -3.66 15.52
CA ARG A 220 10.40 -3.49 16.99
C ARG A 220 10.84 -2.11 17.44
N ILE A 221 11.59 -1.38 16.62
CA ILE A 221 12.22 -0.12 17.00
C ILE A 221 11.48 1.01 16.33
N ILE A 222 10.89 1.89 17.14
CA ILE A 222 10.29 3.13 16.70
C ILE A 222 11.41 4.16 16.60
N ASN A 223 11.88 4.45 15.38
CA ASN A 223 12.91 5.46 15.13
C ASN A 223 12.25 6.82 14.85
N GLU A 224 11.98 7.59 15.88
CA GLU A 224 11.43 8.96 15.75
C GLU A 224 12.48 9.98 15.29
N SER A 225 13.77 9.68 15.42
CA SER A 225 14.86 10.63 15.14
C SER A 225 15.33 10.66 13.70
N VAL A 226 14.89 9.72 12.85
CA VAL A 226 15.23 9.68 11.44
C VAL A 226 14.15 10.44 10.68
N GLY A 227 14.49 11.60 10.08
CA GLY A 227 13.56 12.34 9.23
C GLY A 227 12.94 11.45 8.16
N LEU A 228 11.76 11.80 7.66
CA LEU A 228 11.05 11.07 6.62
C LEU A 228 11.94 10.87 5.40
N ARG A 229 12.31 9.64 5.12
CA ARG A 229 13.09 9.23 3.95
C ARG A 229 12.28 8.22 3.16
N TYR A 230 12.50 8.22 1.85
CA TYR A 230 11.93 7.23 0.94
C TYR A 230 13.02 6.25 0.51
N MET A 231 12.60 5.03 0.15
CA MET A 231 13.47 4.03 -0.48
C MET A 231 13.66 4.38 -1.96
N GLY A 232 14.76 3.92 -2.54
CA GLY A 232 15.10 4.11 -3.94
C GLY A 232 16.40 4.87 -4.17
N GLU A 233 16.72 5.06 -5.43
CA GLU A 233 17.92 5.76 -5.95
C GLU A 233 17.55 7.17 -6.43
N SER A 234 18.56 7.96 -6.84
CA SER A 234 18.35 9.36 -7.24
C SER A 234 17.31 9.55 -8.35
N TYR A 235 17.23 8.61 -9.30
CA TYR A 235 16.33 8.66 -10.46
C TYR A 235 15.20 7.62 -10.40
N TYR A 236 15.19 6.76 -9.37
CA TYR A 236 14.19 5.70 -9.21
C TYR A 236 13.71 5.66 -7.76
N HIS A 237 12.42 5.52 -7.59
CA HIS A 237 11.80 5.36 -6.28
C HIS A 237 11.09 4.02 -6.20
N ASP A 238 11.44 3.24 -5.18
CA ASP A 238 10.74 2.01 -4.90
C ASP A 238 9.28 2.28 -4.55
N SER A 239 8.40 1.49 -5.13
CA SER A 239 6.98 1.47 -4.84
C SER A 239 6.54 0.11 -4.32
N VAL A 240 5.39 0.04 -3.71
CA VAL A 240 4.77 -1.23 -3.30
C VAL A 240 3.25 -1.08 -3.33
N THR A 241 2.57 -2.14 -3.72
CA THR A 241 1.11 -2.23 -3.59
C THR A 241 0.77 -2.91 -2.28
N ILE A 242 -0.11 -2.29 -1.50
CA ILE A 242 -0.58 -2.81 -0.21
C ILE A 242 -2.09 -2.90 -0.18
N MET A 243 -2.62 -3.84 0.62
CA MET A 243 -4.06 -3.96 0.87
C MET A 243 -4.46 -3.19 2.11
N VAL A 244 -5.37 -2.21 1.96
CA VAL A 244 -5.96 -1.48 3.07
C VAL A 244 -7.47 -1.43 2.90
N LYS A 245 -8.22 -1.92 3.87
CA LYS A 245 -9.70 -2.00 3.82
C LYS A 245 -10.23 -2.76 2.59
N GLY A 246 -9.53 -3.80 2.15
CA GLY A 246 -9.90 -4.57 0.96
C GLY A 246 -9.66 -3.85 -0.38
N LEU A 247 -8.97 -2.72 -0.38
CA LEU A 247 -8.56 -1.98 -1.57
C LEU A 247 -7.05 -2.10 -1.79
N GLU A 248 -6.66 -2.43 -3.01
CA GLU A 248 -5.27 -2.30 -3.44
C GLU A 248 -4.89 -0.82 -3.57
N ILE A 249 -3.87 -0.41 -2.84
CA ILE A 249 -3.32 0.94 -2.87
C ILE A 249 -1.86 0.85 -3.27
N GLU A 250 -1.52 1.42 -4.41
CA GLU A 250 -0.12 1.58 -4.80
C GLU A 250 0.49 2.78 -4.06
N LEU A 251 1.54 2.50 -3.30
CA LEU A 251 2.39 3.53 -2.70
C LEU A 251 3.52 3.83 -3.70
N PRO A 252 3.49 4.97 -4.39
CA PRO A 252 4.49 5.29 -5.42
C PRO A 252 5.88 5.54 -4.84
N ARG A 253 5.98 5.63 -3.52
CA ARG A 253 7.23 5.78 -2.76
C ARG A 253 7.09 5.11 -1.40
N ILE A 254 8.00 4.23 -1.07
CA ILE A 254 8.02 3.54 0.22
C ILE A 254 8.74 4.40 1.25
N LEU A 255 8.02 4.78 2.30
CA LEU A 255 8.66 5.42 3.46
C LEU A 255 9.51 4.41 4.24
N THR A 256 10.75 4.77 4.58
CA THR A 256 11.65 3.89 5.33
C THR A 256 11.18 3.52 6.74
N ILE A 257 10.16 4.23 7.26
CA ILE A 257 9.52 3.94 8.54
C ILE A 257 8.24 3.12 8.41
N PHE A 258 7.78 2.84 7.18
CA PHE A 258 6.55 2.08 6.95
C PHE A 258 6.78 0.60 7.24
N THR A 259 5.85 -0.02 7.95
CA THR A 259 5.95 -1.42 8.37
C THR A 259 4.60 -2.11 8.26
N THR A 260 4.59 -3.27 7.61
CA THR A 260 3.36 -4.07 7.44
C THR A 260 3.65 -5.56 7.43
N ILE A 261 2.69 -6.32 7.94
CA ILE A 261 2.60 -7.78 7.79
C ILE A 261 1.21 -8.09 7.22
N ASP A 262 1.17 -8.62 6.01
CA ASP A 262 -0.04 -9.17 5.41
C ASP A 262 0.14 -10.66 5.11
N LEU A 263 -0.63 -11.49 5.81
CA LEU A 263 -0.69 -12.94 5.64
C LEU A 263 -2.12 -13.40 5.31
N SER A 264 -2.97 -12.48 4.87
CA SER A 264 -4.39 -12.74 4.59
C SER A 264 -4.59 -13.70 3.42
N HIS A 265 -5.80 -14.26 3.32
CA HIS A 265 -6.16 -15.17 2.24
C HIS A 265 -5.15 -16.31 2.06
N ASN A 266 -4.95 -17.07 3.15
CA ASN A 266 -4.09 -18.24 3.21
C ASN A 266 -4.79 -19.38 3.97
N LYS A 267 -4.06 -20.44 4.31
CA LYS A 267 -4.54 -21.58 5.07
C LYS A 267 -3.82 -21.71 6.43
N PHE A 268 -3.32 -20.59 6.98
CA PHE A 268 -2.70 -20.61 8.31
C PHE A 268 -3.69 -21.03 9.37
N SER A 269 -3.24 -21.81 10.36
CA SER A 269 -4.05 -22.39 11.42
C SER A 269 -3.40 -22.20 12.79
N GLY A 270 -4.10 -22.61 13.85
CA GLY A 270 -3.63 -22.47 15.23
C GLY A 270 -3.81 -21.05 15.76
N GLU A 271 -3.20 -20.77 16.90
CA GLU A 271 -3.38 -19.51 17.62
C GLU A 271 -2.51 -18.38 17.07
N ILE A 272 -2.97 -17.14 17.25
CA ILE A 272 -2.16 -15.95 16.99
C ILE A 272 -1.08 -15.86 18.07
N PRO A 273 0.22 -15.90 17.73
CA PRO A 273 1.27 -15.95 18.73
C PRO A 273 1.47 -14.62 19.46
N ASN A 274 1.56 -14.64 20.78
CA ASN A 274 1.78 -13.47 21.64
C ASN A 274 3.00 -12.63 21.24
N VAL A 275 3.99 -13.21 20.58
CA VAL A 275 5.21 -12.52 20.18
C VAL A 275 4.98 -11.41 19.18
N ILE A 276 3.89 -11.45 18.40
CA ILE A 276 3.52 -10.37 17.47
C ILE A 276 3.41 -9.03 18.22
N GLY A 277 2.86 -9.04 19.44
CA GLY A 277 2.75 -7.86 20.29
C GLY A 277 4.08 -7.21 20.72
N LYS A 278 5.24 -7.76 20.28
CA LYS A 278 6.57 -7.15 20.45
C LYS A 278 7.02 -6.34 19.24
N LEU A 279 6.23 -6.28 18.18
CA LEU A 279 6.54 -5.55 16.96
C LEU A 279 5.98 -4.11 17.07
N TYR A 280 6.47 -3.33 18.03
CA TYR A 280 5.92 -2.04 18.45
C TYR A 280 5.82 -0.99 17.33
N ALA A 281 6.68 -1.09 16.31
CA ALA A 281 6.67 -0.21 15.15
C ALA A 281 5.71 -0.67 14.02
N LEU A 282 5.01 -1.81 14.20
CA LEU A 282 4.10 -2.33 13.18
C LEU A 282 2.90 -1.37 13.00
N ARG A 283 2.62 -1.00 11.74
CA ARG A 283 1.52 -0.12 11.37
C ARG A 283 0.31 -0.86 10.81
N LEU A 284 0.53 -1.89 10.01
CA LEU A 284 -0.54 -2.68 9.43
C LEU A 284 -0.33 -4.16 9.77
N LEU A 285 -1.37 -4.81 10.28
CA LEU A 285 -1.43 -6.26 10.52
C LEU A 285 -2.71 -6.81 9.91
N ASN A 286 -2.56 -7.64 8.89
CA ASN A 286 -3.66 -8.33 8.25
C ASN A 286 -3.44 -9.84 8.33
N LEU A 287 -4.31 -10.54 9.05
CA LEU A 287 -4.35 -12.00 9.19
C LEU A 287 -5.70 -12.57 8.74
N SER A 288 -6.51 -11.78 8.04
CA SER A 288 -7.86 -12.14 7.64
C SER A 288 -7.91 -13.34 6.68
N HIS A 289 -9.07 -13.98 6.56
CA HIS A 289 -9.27 -15.09 5.62
C HIS A 289 -8.23 -16.20 5.80
N ASN A 290 -8.20 -16.78 7.02
CA ASN A 290 -7.35 -17.91 7.39
C ASN A 290 -8.15 -18.93 8.23
N ASN A 291 -7.49 -19.93 8.78
CA ASN A 291 -8.09 -20.93 9.69
C ASN A 291 -7.58 -20.74 11.14
N LEU A 292 -7.35 -19.49 11.56
CA LEU A 292 -6.82 -19.19 12.89
C LEU A 292 -7.90 -19.44 13.95
N VAL A 293 -7.48 -20.02 15.09
CA VAL A 293 -8.35 -20.39 16.20
C VAL A 293 -7.88 -19.77 17.51
N GLY A 294 -8.66 -19.97 18.58
CA GLY A 294 -8.30 -19.47 19.93
C GLY A 294 -8.58 -18.01 20.12
N ASN A 295 -8.00 -17.43 21.16
CA ASN A 295 -8.31 -16.07 21.59
C ASN A 295 -7.42 -15.03 20.88
N ILE A 296 -7.95 -13.82 20.69
CA ILE A 296 -7.15 -12.66 20.31
C ILE A 296 -6.17 -12.36 21.43
N PRO A 297 -4.83 -12.35 21.19
CA PRO A 297 -3.87 -12.12 22.24
C PRO A 297 -3.93 -10.70 22.82
N PRO A 298 -4.03 -10.52 24.15
CA PRO A 298 -3.98 -9.20 24.77
C PRO A 298 -2.70 -8.40 24.44
N SER A 299 -1.62 -9.10 24.10
CA SER A 299 -0.35 -8.52 23.72
C SER A 299 -0.40 -7.68 22.44
N LEU A 300 -1.41 -7.87 21.57
CA LEU A 300 -1.63 -7.00 20.40
C LEU A 300 -1.90 -5.54 20.82
N GLY A 301 -2.42 -5.31 22.04
CA GLY A 301 -2.58 -3.97 22.61
C GLY A 301 -1.26 -3.21 22.82
N ASN A 302 -0.10 -3.87 22.71
CA ASN A 302 1.22 -3.23 22.81
C ASN A 302 1.70 -2.64 21.47
N LEU A 303 1.00 -2.88 20.37
CA LEU A 303 1.37 -2.38 19.03
C LEU A 303 1.02 -0.89 18.90
N CYS A 304 1.70 -0.04 19.65
CA CYS A 304 1.34 1.38 19.81
C CYS A 304 1.36 2.19 18.51
N SER A 305 2.02 1.74 17.47
CA SER A 305 2.03 2.38 16.14
C SER A 305 0.98 1.83 15.18
N LEU A 306 0.12 0.88 15.62
CA LEU A 306 -0.79 0.18 14.74
C LEU A 306 -1.92 1.09 14.24
N GLU A 307 -2.05 1.18 12.92
CA GLU A 307 -3.05 1.96 12.20
C GLU A 307 -4.18 1.08 11.63
N SER A 308 -3.87 -0.17 11.28
CA SER A 308 -4.83 -1.13 10.73
C SER A 308 -4.65 -2.51 11.32
N LEU A 309 -5.77 -3.10 11.78
CA LEU A 309 -5.84 -4.48 12.28
C LEU A 309 -7.02 -5.19 11.62
N ASP A 310 -6.72 -6.19 10.80
CA ASP A 310 -7.74 -7.07 10.21
C ASP A 310 -7.50 -8.53 10.61
N LEU A 311 -8.45 -9.09 11.37
CA LEU A 311 -8.48 -10.49 11.80
C LEU A 311 -9.76 -11.19 11.30
N SER A 312 -10.48 -10.60 10.36
CA SER A 312 -11.77 -11.08 9.89
C SER A 312 -11.69 -12.45 9.21
N SER A 313 -12.82 -13.12 9.09
CA SER A 313 -12.93 -14.41 8.39
C SER A 313 -11.92 -15.44 8.90
N ASN A 314 -11.99 -15.74 10.20
CA ASN A 314 -11.21 -16.75 10.90
C ASN A 314 -12.12 -17.57 11.84
N GLN A 315 -11.56 -18.36 12.72
CA GLN A 315 -12.27 -19.13 13.74
C GLN A 315 -11.86 -18.66 15.15
N LEU A 316 -11.55 -17.38 15.31
CA LEU A 316 -11.16 -16.80 16.60
C LEU A 316 -12.35 -16.79 17.56
N SER A 317 -12.10 -17.07 18.83
CA SER A 317 -13.12 -17.20 19.86
C SER A 317 -12.79 -16.40 21.12
N GLY A 318 -13.71 -16.44 22.10
CA GLY A 318 -13.55 -15.70 23.36
C GLY A 318 -13.73 -14.20 23.21
N LYS A 319 -13.28 -13.45 24.22
CA LYS A 319 -13.53 -12.02 24.34
C LYS A 319 -12.54 -11.18 23.53
N ILE A 320 -12.98 -10.04 23.05
CA ILE A 320 -12.08 -9.00 22.52
C ILE A 320 -11.30 -8.42 23.72
N PRO A 321 -9.95 -8.50 23.73
CA PRO A 321 -9.16 -7.99 24.86
C PRO A 321 -9.31 -6.48 25.05
N SER A 322 -9.58 -6.04 26.27
CA SER A 322 -9.67 -4.61 26.60
C SER A 322 -8.35 -3.86 26.37
N GLN A 323 -7.22 -4.54 26.37
CA GLN A 323 -5.90 -3.98 26.07
C GLN A 323 -5.85 -3.35 24.66
N LEU A 324 -6.66 -3.82 23.71
CA LEU A 324 -6.71 -3.25 22.36
C LEU A 324 -7.22 -1.81 22.32
N THR A 325 -7.95 -1.36 23.35
CA THR A 325 -8.43 0.02 23.43
C THR A 325 -7.30 1.04 23.67
N SER A 326 -6.08 0.58 24.01
CA SER A 326 -4.88 1.42 24.09
C SER A 326 -4.29 1.82 22.74
N LEU A 327 -4.75 1.21 21.63
CA LEU A 327 -4.26 1.49 20.27
C LEU A 327 -4.85 2.82 19.74
N THR A 328 -4.23 3.93 20.08
CA THR A 328 -4.74 5.29 19.78
C THR A 328 -4.61 5.70 18.31
N PHE A 329 -3.74 5.07 17.54
CA PHE A 329 -3.55 5.34 16.11
C PHE A 329 -4.43 4.46 15.21
N LEU A 330 -5.18 3.50 15.79
CA LEU A 330 -5.95 2.53 15.04
C LEU A 330 -7.10 3.22 14.30
N GLY A 331 -6.99 3.31 12.98
CA GLY A 331 -8.00 3.88 12.09
C GLY A 331 -8.82 2.84 11.32
N VAL A 332 -8.34 1.60 11.28
CA VAL A 332 -9.00 0.46 10.61
C VAL A 332 -9.05 -0.72 11.54
N LEU A 333 -10.26 -1.25 11.80
CA LEU A 333 -10.47 -2.46 12.60
C LEU A 333 -11.48 -3.36 11.88
N ASN A 334 -11.14 -4.64 11.75
CA ASN A 334 -12.04 -5.65 11.24
C ASN A 334 -11.88 -6.96 11.99
N PHE A 335 -12.92 -7.37 12.72
CA PHE A 335 -13.05 -8.64 13.44
C PHE A 335 -14.23 -9.46 12.95
N SER A 336 -14.86 -9.06 11.86
CA SER A 336 -16.05 -9.70 11.31
C SER A 336 -15.80 -11.19 10.99
N GLU A 337 -16.88 -11.97 10.91
CA GLU A 337 -16.83 -13.39 10.51
C GLU A 337 -15.86 -14.20 11.38
N ASN A 338 -16.10 -14.22 12.70
CA ASN A 338 -15.38 -15.01 13.71
C ASN A 338 -16.39 -15.62 14.71
N HIS A 339 -15.89 -16.18 15.80
CA HIS A 339 -16.69 -16.76 16.90
C HIS A 339 -16.47 -15.99 18.21
N LEU A 340 -16.22 -14.69 18.10
CA LEU A 340 -16.00 -13.83 19.27
C LEU A 340 -17.29 -13.67 20.10
N GLU A 341 -17.12 -13.49 21.39
CA GLU A 341 -18.22 -13.45 22.36
C GLU A 341 -18.06 -12.31 23.37
N ASP A 342 -19.11 -12.09 24.18
CA ASP A 342 -19.16 -11.10 25.25
C ASP A 342 -19.24 -9.65 24.73
N ARG A 343 -19.02 -8.70 25.62
CA ARG A 343 -19.17 -7.27 25.37
C ARG A 343 -17.98 -6.70 24.59
N ILE A 344 -18.26 -5.91 23.55
CA ILE A 344 -17.24 -5.11 22.85
C ILE A 344 -16.64 -4.11 23.84
N PRO A 345 -15.30 -4.08 24.02
CA PRO A 345 -14.63 -3.12 24.89
C PRO A 345 -14.93 -1.67 24.49
N ARG A 346 -15.13 -0.81 25.48
CA ARG A 346 -15.33 0.64 25.25
C ARG A 346 -14.03 1.40 25.46
N GLY A 347 -13.88 2.46 24.71
CA GLY A 347 -12.82 3.46 24.90
C GLY A 347 -12.07 3.83 23.63
N ASN A 348 -11.52 5.02 23.62
CA ASN A 348 -10.69 5.59 22.57
C ASN A 348 -11.27 5.35 21.15
N GLN A 349 -10.45 4.79 20.24
CA GLN A 349 -10.82 4.55 18.85
C GLN A 349 -11.93 3.48 18.68
N PHE A 350 -12.12 2.56 19.64
CA PHE A 350 -13.12 1.48 19.53
C PHE A 350 -14.56 2.00 19.36
N GLU A 351 -14.86 3.19 19.86
CA GLU A 351 -16.17 3.82 19.71
C GLU A 351 -16.39 4.49 18.35
N THR A 352 -15.36 4.58 17.52
CA THR A 352 -15.43 5.18 16.17
C THR A 352 -15.69 4.16 15.07
N PHE A 353 -15.50 2.86 15.35
CA PHE A 353 -15.76 1.80 14.38
C PHE A 353 -17.25 1.50 14.30
N ASP A 354 -17.73 1.21 13.12
CA ASP A 354 -19.13 0.82 12.93
C ASP A 354 -19.35 -0.68 13.15
N ASN A 355 -20.61 -1.12 13.10
CA ASN A 355 -20.98 -2.51 13.34
C ASN A 355 -20.40 -3.49 12.30
N SER A 356 -20.07 -3.03 11.10
CA SER A 356 -19.48 -3.88 10.05
C SER A 356 -18.16 -4.51 10.49
N SER A 357 -17.40 -3.82 11.35
CA SER A 357 -16.15 -4.32 11.92
C SER A 357 -16.33 -5.57 12.80
N TYR A 358 -17.55 -5.89 13.22
CA TYR A 358 -17.86 -6.98 14.17
C TYR A 358 -18.89 -7.99 13.65
N ASN A 359 -19.45 -7.76 12.46
CA ASN A 359 -20.49 -8.61 11.87
C ASN A 359 -20.06 -10.09 11.83
N GLY A 360 -21.04 -11.01 11.87
CA GLY A 360 -20.74 -12.45 11.82
C GLY A 360 -20.32 -13.07 13.15
N ASN A 361 -20.15 -12.28 14.24
CA ASN A 361 -19.87 -12.80 15.59
C ASN A 361 -21.17 -12.87 16.39
N LEU A 362 -21.87 -13.98 16.34
CA LEU A 362 -23.23 -14.14 16.91
C LEU A 362 -23.30 -13.95 18.42
N ALA A 363 -22.22 -14.18 19.14
CA ALA A 363 -22.16 -14.09 20.61
C ALA A 363 -21.64 -12.74 21.13
N LEU A 364 -21.19 -11.82 20.25
CA LEU A 364 -20.85 -10.46 20.65
C LEU A 364 -22.10 -9.63 20.98
N CYS A 365 -21.95 -8.70 21.90
CA CYS A 365 -22.98 -7.76 22.31
C CYS A 365 -22.37 -6.38 22.64
N GLY A 366 -23.19 -5.35 22.75
CA GLY A 366 -22.78 -4.02 23.16
C GLY A 366 -23.29 -2.91 22.25
N PHE A 367 -22.92 -1.67 22.56
CA PHE A 367 -23.57 -0.48 22.04
C PHE A 367 -23.45 -0.27 20.52
N LEU A 368 -22.47 -0.90 19.87
CA LEU A 368 -22.28 -0.85 18.41
C LEU A 368 -23.14 -1.90 17.68
N LEU A 369 -23.71 -2.85 18.41
CA LEU A 369 -24.53 -3.93 17.87
C LEU A 369 -25.98 -3.74 18.33
N SER A 370 -26.94 -4.24 17.53
CA SER A 370 -28.36 -4.27 17.92
C SER A 370 -28.63 -5.17 19.12
N LYS A 371 -27.66 -6.04 19.47
CA LYS A 371 -27.75 -6.99 20.57
C LYS A 371 -27.22 -6.35 21.86
N GLU A 372 -28.11 -6.04 22.80
CA GLU A 372 -27.72 -5.64 24.15
C GLU A 372 -27.14 -6.83 24.94
N CYS A 373 -26.12 -6.54 25.76
CA CYS A 373 -25.59 -7.57 26.66
C CYS A 373 -26.56 -7.82 27.81
N GLU A 374 -26.92 -9.06 28.03
CA GLU A 374 -27.65 -9.47 29.25
C GLU A 374 -26.71 -9.26 30.44
N ASP A 375 -26.92 -8.18 31.18
CA ASP A 375 -26.29 -8.03 32.48
C ASP A 375 -26.91 -9.11 33.39
N ASN A 376 -26.09 -9.98 33.98
CA ASN A 376 -26.51 -10.93 34.98
C ASN A 376 -27.29 -10.18 36.07
N LYS A 377 -28.60 -10.21 35.98
CA LYS A 377 -29.46 -9.70 37.02
C LYS A 377 -29.19 -10.53 38.28
N THR A 378 -28.39 -10.01 39.18
CA THR A 378 -28.46 -10.39 40.58
C THR A 378 -29.94 -10.30 41.00
N PRO A 379 -30.54 -11.29 41.71
CA PRO A 379 -31.93 -11.21 42.10
C PRO A 379 -32.11 -9.97 42.97
N LEU A 380 -32.81 -8.99 42.47
CA LEU A 380 -33.22 -7.82 43.24
C LEU A 380 -34.24 -8.26 44.30
N HIS A 381 -33.84 -8.13 45.56
CA HIS A 381 -34.78 -8.06 46.66
C HIS A 381 -35.84 -6.97 46.36
N PRO A 382 -37.13 -7.20 46.61
CA PRO A 382 -38.16 -6.21 46.37
C PRO A 382 -38.06 -5.10 47.44
N THR A 383 -37.65 -3.92 47.04
CA THR A 383 -37.83 -2.70 47.84
C THR A 383 -39.08 -1.97 47.40
N PRO A 384 -39.78 -1.30 48.36
CA PRO A 384 -41.13 -0.78 48.11
C PRO A 384 -41.17 0.43 47.19
N MET A 385 -42.26 0.49 46.40
CA MET A 385 -42.60 1.60 45.53
C MET A 385 -42.64 2.92 46.29
N LEU A 386 -41.86 3.92 45.85
CA LEU A 386 -42.10 5.34 46.07
C LEU A 386 -42.43 5.95 44.71
N HIS A 387 -43.68 6.39 44.58
CA HIS A 387 -44.13 7.23 43.49
C HIS A 387 -43.24 8.45 43.35
N LYS A 388 -42.62 8.62 42.22
CA LYS A 388 -42.03 9.90 41.83
C LYS A 388 -42.59 10.32 40.47
N LYS A 389 -43.12 11.51 40.47
CA LYS A 389 -43.75 12.22 39.35
C LYS A 389 -42.91 12.20 38.09
N ASP A 390 -43.63 12.00 36.99
CA ASP A 390 -43.13 12.19 35.62
C ASP A 390 -42.63 13.61 35.38
N ASP A 391 -41.34 13.73 35.03
CA ASP A 391 -40.82 14.88 34.31
C ASP A 391 -40.39 14.38 32.91
N PRO A 392 -41.04 14.86 31.85
CA PRO A 392 -40.73 14.42 30.48
C PRO A 392 -39.67 15.30 29.86
N THR A 393 -38.39 15.04 30.10
CA THR A 393 -37.33 15.68 29.34
C THR A 393 -36.08 14.80 29.39
N PHE A 394 -35.95 13.92 28.40
CA PHE A 394 -34.72 13.50 27.69
C PHE A 394 -35.02 12.29 26.81
N ALA A 395 -35.83 12.52 25.77
CA ALA A 395 -35.92 11.60 24.65
C ALA A 395 -35.13 12.17 23.49
N HIS A 396 -34.08 11.49 23.14
CA HIS A 396 -33.44 11.39 21.83
C HIS A 396 -33.72 12.48 20.79
N GLY A 397 -32.64 13.15 20.41
CA GLY A 397 -32.58 13.93 19.19
C GLY A 397 -31.69 15.14 19.37
N PHE A 398 -30.67 15.25 18.55
CA PHE A 398 -29.94 16.48 18.36
C PHE A 398 -30.93 17.65 18.28
N SER A 399 -30.91 18.53 19.26
CA SER A 399 -31.79 19.69 19.28
C SER A 399 -31.55 20.50 18.00
N TRP A 400 -32.56 20.66 17.14
CA TRP A 400 -32.50 21.50 15.96
C TRP A 400 -31.91 22.89 16.22
N LYS A 401 -32.05 23.41 17.43
CA LYS A 401 -31.43 24.65 17.87
C LYS A 401 -29.90 24.61 17.87
N VAL A 402 -29.30 23.48 18.28
CA VAL A 402 -27.83 23.33 18.28
C VAL A 402 -27.31 23.21 16.85
N VAL A 403 -28.07 22.51 15.98
CA VAL A 403 -27.73 22.38 14.54
C VAL A 403 -27.82 23.74 13.85
N GLN A 404 -28.88 24.54 14.14
CA GLN A 404 -29.04 25.87 13.58
C GLN A 404 -27.97 26.86 14.09
N MET A 405 -27.56 26.77 15.37
CA MET A 405 -26.44 27.58 15.88
C MET A 405 -25.12 27.18 15.21
N GLY A 406 -24.85 25.91 15.03
CA GLY A 406 -23.65 25.45 14.33
C GLY A 406 -23.60 25.92 12.87
N TYR A 407 -24.72 25.84 12.16
CA TYR A 407 -24.84 26.34 10.79
C TYR A 407 -24.67 27.86 10.70
N GLY A 408 -25.29 28.60 11.64
CA GLY A 408 -25.17 30.05 11.71
C GLY A 408 -23.74 30.51 11.97
N CYS A 409 -23.06 29.93 12.94
CA CYS A 409 -21.65 30.25 13.24
C CYS A 409 -20.71 29.86 12.10
N GLY A 410 -20.93 28.70 11.49
CA GLY A 410 -20.12 28.21 10.36
C GLY A 410 -20.27 29.12 9.14
N MET A 411 -21.48 29.59 8.84
CA MET A 411 -21.76 30.50 7.72
C MET A 411 -21.08 31.87 7.92
N VAL A 412 -21.16 32.43 9.11
CA VAL A 412 -20.51 33.72 9.44
C VAL A 412 -19.00 33.61 9.36
N LEU A 413 -18.41 32.56 9.94
CA LEU A 413 -16.97 32.30 9.86
C LEU A 413 -16.51 32.07 8.43
N GLY A 414 -17.28 31.32 7.64
CA GLY A 414 -16.98 31.05 6.22
C GLY A 414 -17.00 32.31 5.36
N LEU A 415 -17.97 33.21 5.58
CA LEU A 415 -18.05 34.51 4.89
C LEU A 415 -16.92 35.45 5.30
N VAL A 416 -16.58 35.50 6.58
CA VAL A 416 -15.48 36.35 7.07
C VAL A 416 -14.14 35.87 6.56
N MET A 417 -13.87 34.53 6.60
CA MET A 417 -12.65 33.95 6.06
C MET A 417 -12.56 34.08 4.54
N GLY A 418 -13.69 33.93 3.83
CA GLY A 418 -13.77 34.15 2.39
C GLY A 418 -13.47 35.61 2.02
N TYR A 419 -14.00 36.55 2.77
CA TYR A 419 -13.75 38.00 2.58
C TYR A 419 -12.28 38.37 2.88
N ILE A 420 -11.69 37.83 3.94
CA ILE A 420 -10.28 38.03 4.29
C ILE A 420 -9.37 37.41 3.19
N MET A 421 -9.67 36.22 2.74
CA MET A 421 -8.91 35.58 1.62
C MET A 421 -9.00 36.36 0.32
N PHE A 422 -10.16 36.96 0.04
CA PHE A 422 -10.34 37.82 -1.12
C PHE A 422 -9.50 39.11 -1.00
N LEU A 423 -9.47 39.75 0.16
CA LEU A 423 -8.65 40.94 0.42
C LEU A 423 -7.13 40.65 0.34
N ILE A 424 -6.70 39.49 0.77
CA ILE A 424 -5.26 39.08 0.75
C ILE A 424 -4.82 38.57 -0.62
N GLY A 425 -5.77 38.31 -1.55
CA GLY A 425 -5.47 37.79 -2.91
C GLY A 425 -4.84 36.38 -2.95
N LYS A 426 -5.04 35.59 -1.92
CA LYS A 426 -4.57 34.18 -1.83
C LYS A 426 -5.73 33.27 -1.38
N PRO A 427 -5.89 32.08 -2.01
CA PRO A 427 -5.13 31.52 -3.14
C PRO A 427 -5.63 32.06 -4.50
N LYS A 428 -4.71 32.24 -5.45
CA LYS A 428 -4.97 32.85 -6.78
C LYS A 428 -6.06 32.15 -7.61
N TRP A 429 -6.34 30.89 -7.37
CA TRP A 429 -7.40 30.14 -8.08
C TRP A 429 -8.80 30.58 -7.67
N PHE A 430 -8.98 30.97 -6.40
CA PHE A 430 -10.27 31.44 -5.86
C PHE A 430 -10.65 32.79 -6.45
N VAL A 431 -9.69 33.70 -6.58
CA VAL A 431 -9.88 35.02 -7.21
C VAL A 431 -10.29 34.86 -8.69
N ARG A 432 -9.69 33.94 -9.42
CA ARG A 432 -10.02 33.66 -10.84
C ARG A 432 -11.44 33.12 -11.03
N ILE A 433 -11.99 32.35 -10.08
CA ILE A 433 -13.37 31.85 -10.16
C ILE A 433 -14.35 33.02 -9.93
N ALA A 434 -14.12 33.87 -8.94
CA ALA A 434 -14.96 35.02 -8.62
C ALA A 434 -14.95 36.08 -9.75
N GLU A 435 -13.82 36.35 -10.38
CA GLU A 435 -13.70 37.27 -11.54
C GLU A 435 -14.29 36.69 -12.81
N GLY A 436 -14.24 35.36 -13.01
CA GLY A 436 -14.80 34.68 -14.16
C GLY A 436 -16.34 34.71 -14.21
N GLU A 437 -17.04 34.79 -13.10
CA GLU A 437 -18.49 34.98 -13.04
C GLU A 437 -18.94 36.42 -13.33
N GLN A 438 -18.16 37.42 -12.95
CA GLN A 438 -18.46 38.82 -13.28
C GLN A 438 -18.37 39.10 -14.78
N GLN A 439 -17.45 38.48 -15.52
CA GLN A 439 -17.38 38.62 -16.96
C GLN A 439 -18.53 37.91 -17.73
N LYS A 440 -19.12 36.85 -17.16
CA LYS A 440 -20.30 36.22 -17.77
C LYS A 440 -21.58 37.01 -17.61
N ASN A 441 -21.73 37.75 -16.51
CA ASN A 441 -22.91 38.61 -16.28
C ASN A 441 -22.82 39.94 -17.03
N GLY A 442 -21.62 40.50 -17.28
CA GLY A 442 -21.42 41.71 -18.10
C GLY A 442 -21.70 41.51 -19.61
N LYS A 443 -21.57 40.29 -20.13
CA LYS A 443 -21.84 39.97 -21.55
C LYS A 443 -23.33 39.68 -21.87
N ARG A 444 -24.20 39.53 -20.88
CA ARG A 444 -25.65 39.35 -21.07
C ARG A 444 -26.43 40.66 -21.14
N SER A 445 -25.86 41.82 -20.78
CA SER A 445 -26.53 43.12 -20.77
C SER A 445 -26.41 43.91 -22.10
N HIS A 446 -25.66 43.43 -23.12
CA HIS A 446 -25.43 44.19 -24.35
C HIS A 446 -25.92 43.48 -25.64
N LYS A 447 -26.96 42.65 -25.56
CA LYS A 447 -27.66 42.12 -26.74
C LYS A 447 -29.16 42.39 -26.68
N GLY A 448 -29.51 43.66 -26.84
CA GLY A 448 -30.88 44.12 -27.01
C GLY A 448 -30.91 45.49 -27.64
N GLY A 449 -31.08 45.57 -28.95
CA GLY A 449 -31.37 46.83 -29.65
C GLY A 449 -30.41 47.10 -30.85
N ASN A 450 -30.73 46.71 -32.02
CA ASN A 450 -31.21 47.47 -33.16
C ASN A 450 -31.22 46.68 -34.46
N LYS A 451 -32.43 46.42 -34.95
CA LYS A 451 -32.71 46.19 -36.37
C LYS A 451 -32.96 47.55 -37.04
N HIS A 452 -32.31 47.85 -38.14
CA HIS A 452 -32.79 48.53 -39.34
C HIS A 452 -31.57 48.86 -40.19
N GLY A 453 -31.40 48.32 -41.35
CA GLY A 453 -32.06 48.81 -42.56
C GLY A 453 -30.95 49.33 -43.48
N GLY A 454 -30.85 48.83 -44.69
CA GLY A 454 -30.06 49.56 -45.70
C GLY A 454 -29.36 48.67 -46.75
N ARG A 455 -30.07 48.51 -47.83
CA ARG A 455 -29.85 47.93 -49.14
C ARG A 455 -28.81 48.71 -50.01
N ARG A 456 -28.18 47.99 -50.97
CA ARG A 456 -27.47 48.46 -52.22
C ARG A 456 -25.98 48.84 -52.01
N LYS A 457 -25.09 48.32 -52.81
CA LYS A 457 -24.98 47.90 -54.21
C LYS A 457 -24.01 46.73 -54.34
#